data_742810d3ba2495a9e75f36d9be6a37b1
#
_entry.id   742810d3ba2495a9e75f36d9be6a37b1
#
_cell.length_a   1.000
_cell.length_b   1.000
_cell.length_c   1.000
_cell.angle_alpha   90.00
_cell.angle_beta   90.00
_cell.angle_gamma   90.00
#
_symmetry.space_group_name_H-M   'P 1'
#
loop_
_entity.id
_entity.type
_entity.pdbx_description
1 polymer ?
#
loop_
_entity_poly.entity_id
_entity_poly.type
_entity_poly.pdbx_seq_one_letter_code
_entity_poly.pdbx_strand_id
1 'polypeptide(L)'
;KNVFSFSKDATVWVGKRYYHREENHMLDWKWYQIEGFGTGIEYMDLGPGKLSFAWFSNTDNDFSYEKQLNNNGKVQKKDGLWEGDDSWDGKTVVVTEKYDIEYGLTSWDGAWLNLRGTLLVPEVDDNNYMKLVDQPKFSNGNILAVSLDNYYSLGSCKTVVQYIKGPNAATPFGNGSWIDYWSLVKGNNSNDAHRWQFLNYGDMKIGDFGFAHSLYYTVASGFEGWETSKESDKAFSFVVRPYYKLTDISKITAELGFFTETTKYQNGESENYQGQKATLAYVLSPDAGNWKSRPELRFYVTYLHSNDTQALVESPSQDKKVVMNDGTTYAPRDNQVIFGAQLEAWW
;
A
#
# COMPACT_ATOMS: atom_id res chain seq x y z
N LYS A 1 24.15 -9.49 18.07
CA LYS A 1 25.21 -9.78 17.07
C LYS A 1 26.16 -10.83 17.65
N ASN A 2 26.80 -11.62 16.78
CA ASN A 2 27.68 -12.74 17.15
C ASN A 2 26.98 -13.87 17.94
N VAL A 3 25.72 -14.12 17.68
CA VAL A 3 24.97 -15.19 18.36
C VAL A 3 25.45 -16.57 17.90
N PHE A 4 25.93 -16.67 16.67
CA PHE A 4 26.41 -17.91 16.07
C PHE A 4 27.88 -17.79 15.67
N SER A 5 28.67 -18.82 15.94
CA SER A 5 30.09 -18.85 15.57
C SER A 5 30.31 -18.88 14.05
N PHE A 6 29.36 -19.42 13.29
CA PHE A 6 29.39 -19.53 11.83
C PHE A 6 28.88 -18.30 11.09
N SER A 7 28.22 -17.37 11.80
CA SER A 7 27.68 -16.14 11.19
C SER A 7 27.81 -14.97 12.17
N LYS A 8 28.80 -14.10 11.90
CA LYS A 8 29.11 -12.95 12.78
C LYS A 8 28.06 -11.83 12.71
N ASP A 9 27.38 -11.70 11.57
CA ASP A 9 26.38 -10.67 11.35
C ASP A 9 24.97 -11.09 11.81
N ALA A 10 24.78 -12.36 12.12
CA ALA A 10 23.49 -12.88 12.55
C ALA A 10 22.97 -12.15 13.80
N THR A 11 21.72 -11.76 13.76
CA THR A 11 21.04 -11.03 14.84
C THR A 11 19.76 -11.75 15.20
N VAL A 12 19.57 -12.02 16.48
CA VAL A 12 18.30 -12.51 17.02
C VAL A 12 17.58 -11.35 17.69
N TRP A 13 16.29 -11.28 17.52
CA TRP A 13 15.44 -10.26 18.13
C TRP A 13 14.10 -10.85 18.60
N VAL A 14 13.48 -10.17 19.55
CA VAL A 14 12.12 -10.43 20.04
C VAL A 14 11.48 -9.08 20.39
N GLY A 15 10.20 -8.92 20.11
CA GLY A 15 9.44 -7.73 20.44
C GLY A 15 8.58 -7.21 19.29
N LYS A 16 7.96 -6.04 19.49
CA LYS A 16 7.15 -5.38 18.48
C LYS A 16 8.03 -4.51 17.58
N ARG A 17 7.92 -4.70 16.26
CA ARG A 17 8.66 -3.87 15.28
C ARG A 17 7.98 -3.81 13.92
N TYR A 18 8.34 -2.78 13.14
CA TYR A 18 8.20 -2.76 11.70
C TYR A 18 9.37 -3.54 11.10
N TYR A 19 9.07 -4.51 10.25
CA TYR A 19 10.05 -5.41 9.66
C TYR A 19 9.99 -5.32 8.14
N HIS A 20 11.15 -5.25 7.46
CA HIS A 20 11.25 -5.09 6.01
C HIS A 20 10.33 -3.99 5.45
N ARG A 21 10.45 -2.78 5.97
CA ARG A 21 9.66 -1.63 5.52
C ARG A 21 10.25 -1.05 4.24
N GLU A 22 9.82 -1.60 3.10
CA GLU A 22 10.26 -1.20 1.77
C GLU A 22 9.34 -0.13 1.19
N GLU A 23 9.87 1.04 0.94
CA GLU A 23 9.08 2.23 0.60
C GLU A 23 9.41 2.77 -0.80
N ASN A 24 8.37 3.12 -1.56
CA ASN A 24 8.47 3.95 -2.73
C ASN A 24 8.13 5.40 -2.34
N HIS A 25 9.15 6.19 -2.11
CA HIS A 25 9.06 7.54 -1.57
C HIS A 25 8.23 8.52 -2.42
N MET A 26 8.22 8.34 -3.75
CA MET A 26 7.48 9.23 -4.65
C MET A 26 5.98 9.03 -4.59
N LEU A 27 5.54 7.83 -4.21
CA LEU A 27 4.13 7.47 -4.07
C LEU A 27 3.68 7.46 -2.60
N ASP A 28 4.60 7.75 -1.65
CA ASP A 28 4.36 7.58 -0.21
C ASP A 28 3.75 6.21 0.12
N TRP A 29 4.29 5.17 -0.51
CA TRP A 29 3.73 3.85 -0.46
C TRP A 29 4.78 2.79 -0.12
N LYS A 30 4.42 1.94 0.85
CA LYS A 30 5.23 0.80 1.26
C LYS A 30 4.74 -0.45 0.54
N TRP A 31 5.51 -0.89 -0.45
CA TRP A 31 5.15 -2.04 -1.27
C TRP A 31 5.42 -3.39 -0.58
N TYR A 32 6.24 -3.40 0.47
CA TYR A 32 6.45 -4.55 1.35
C TYR A 32 6.66 -4.05 2.77
N GLN A 33 5.84 -4.54 3.69
CA GLN A 33 5.96 -4.23 5.11
C GLN A 33 5.34 -5.34 5.91
N ILE A 34 6.11 -5.91 6.84
CA ILE A 34 5.61 -6.82 7.85
C ILE A 34 5.79 -6.13 9.19
N GLU A 35 4.79 -6.24 10.04
CA GLU A 35 4.82 -5.62 11.37
C GLU A 35 4.06 -6.47 12.37
N GLY A 36 4.36 -6.27 13.64
CA GLY A 36 3.69 -6.95 14.74
C GLY A 36 4.60 -7.23 15.90
N PHE A 37 4.09 -7.99 16.86
CA PHE A 37 4.88 -8.60 17.92
C PHE A 37 5.40 -9.94 17.43
N GLY A 38 6.71 -10.19 17.57
CA GLY A 38 7.29 -11.39 17.02
C GLY A 38 8.73 -11.64 17.44
N THR A 39 9.35 -12.57 16.73
CA THR A 39 10.76 -12.91 16.89
C THR A 39 11.37 -13.30 15.55
N GLY A 40 12.67 -13.16 15.42
CA GLY A 40 13.34 -13.55 14.20
C GLY A 40 14.85 -13.65 14.34
N ILE A 41 15.44 -14.22 13.30
CA ILE A 41 16.88 -14.31 13.08
C ILE A 41 17.17 -13.66 11.74
N GLU A 42 18.05 -12.67 11.70
CA GLU A 42 18.39 -11.92 10.51
C GLU A 42 19.86 -12.09 10.15
N TYR A 43 20.17 -12.03 8.87
CA TYR A 43 21.52 -11.96 8.29
C TYR A 43 22.40 -13.16 8.58
N MET A 44 21.82 -14.36 8.66
CA MET A 44 22.60 -15.60 8.75
C MET A 44 23.35 -15.83 7.44
N ASP A 45 24.67 -16.05 7.51
CA ASP A 45 25.46 -16.40 6.33
C ASP A 45 25.02 -17.77 5.79
N LEU A 46 24.59 -17.81 4.52
CA LEU A 46 24.17 -19.02 3.83
C LEU A 46 24.66 -18.99 2.38
N GLY A 47 25.75 -19.71 2.11
CA GLY A 47 26.39 -19.70 0.79
C GLY A 47 26.80 -18.30 0.35
N PRO A 48 26.42 -17.85 -0.85
CA PRO A 48 26.79 -16.51 -1.36
C PRO A 48 25.92 -15.37 -0.81
N GLY A 49 24.96 -15.67 0.06
CA GLY A 49 23.98 -14.72 0.54
C GLY A 49 23.72 -14.78 2.04
N LYS A 50 22.69 -14.04 2.45
CA LYS A 50 22.24 -13.96 3.84
C LYS A 50 20.78 -14.35 3.93
N LEU A 51 20.48 -15.26 4.85
CA LEU A 51 19.14 -15.73 5.16
C LEU A 51 18.60 -15.03 6.40
N SER A 52 17.37 -14.55 6.31
CA SER A 52 16.60 -14.06 7.46
C SER A 52 15.28 -14.80 7.56
N PHE A 53 14.81 -15.03 8.78
CA PHE A 53 13.52 -15.62 9.08
C PHE A 53 12.87 -14.88 10.24
N ALA A 54 11.58 -14.63 10.15
CA ALA A 54 10.82 -13.97 11.21
C ALA A 54 9.41 -14.57 11.33
N TRP A 55 8.90 -14.56 12.56
CA TRP A 55 7.51 -14.85 12.87
C TRP A 55 6.90 -13.68 13.61
N PHE A 56 5.65 -13.36 13.28
CA PHE A 56 4.86 -12.33 13.92
C PHE A 56 3.47 -12.82 14.23
N SER A 57 2.91 -12.32 15.32
CA SER A 57 1.50 -12.46 15.66
C SER A 57 0.90 -11.06 15.76
N ASN A 58 -0.12 -10.82 14.99
CA ASN A 58 -0.88 -9.58 15.01
C ASN A 58 -2.31 -9.87 15.39
N THR A 59 -2.79 -9.17 16.39
CA THR A 59 -4.23 -8.97 16.60
C THR A 59 -4.64 -7.82 15.67
N ASP A 60 -4.92 -8.17 14.42
CA ASP A 60 -5.40 -7.18 13.47
C ASP A 60 -6.93 -7.13 13.56
N ASN A 61 -7.40 -5.97 13.99
CA ASN A 61 -8.75 -5.47 13.91
C ASN A 61 -9.77 -6.01 14.92
N ASP A 62 -10.01 -5.17 15.88
CA ASP A 62 -11.30 -5.06 16.54
C ASP A 62 -12.36 -4.71 15.49
N PHE A 63 -13.04 -5.69 14.92
CA PHE A 63 -14.25 -5.43 14.17
C PHE A 63 -15.36 -5.03 15.15
N SER A 64 -15.49 -3.75 15.43
CA SER A 64 -16.64 -3.23 16.12
C SER A 64 -17.75 -3.03 15.12
N TYR A 65 -18.84 -3.75 15.26
CA TYR A 65 -20.08 -3.46 14.56
C TYR A 65 -20.86 -2.39 15.34
N GLU A 66 -21.06 -1.24 14.72
CA GLU A 66 -22.10 -0.35 15.17
C GLU A 66 -23.45 -1.00 14.90
N LYS A 67 -24.19 -1.21 15.97
CA LYS A 67 -25.55 -1.73 15.97
C LYS A 67 -26.44 -0.82 15.12
N GLN A 68 -26.79 -1.22 13.90
CA GLN A 68 -27.84 -0.52 13.16
C GLN A 68 -29.18 -0.96 13.74
N LEU A 69 -29.74 -0.12 14.59
CA LEU A 69 -31.08 -0.31 15.12
C LEU A 69 -32.11 0.22 14.10
N ASN A 70 -33.18 -0.53 13.86
CA ASN A 70 -34.30 -0.01 13.12
C ASN A 70 -35.06 1.07 13.94
N ASN A 71 -36.02 1.77 13.32
CA ASN A 71 -36.81 2.83 13.96
C ASN A 71 -37.56 2.39 15.24
N ASN A 72 -37.61 1.08 15.54
CA ASN A 72 -38.22 0.49 16.74
C ASN A 72 -37.18 0.02 17.76
N GLY A 73 -35.93 0.37 17.61
CA GLY A 73 -34.82 0.01 18.52
C GLY A 73 -34.40 -1.47 18.43
N LYS A 74 -34.84 -2.22 17.40
CA LYS A 74 -34.41 -3.61 17.19
C LYS A 74 -33.30 -3.69 16.16
N VAL A 75 -32.38 -4.63 16.37
CA VAL A 75 -31.28 -4.92 15.42
C VAL A 75 -31.86 -5.24 14.05
N GLN A 76 -31.44 -4.52 13.03
CA GLN A 76 -31.91 -4.75 11.67
C GLN A 76 -31.20 -5.98 11.10
N LYS A 77 -31.95 -7.04 10.81
CA LYS A 77 -31.45 -8.13 9.97
C LYS A 77 -31.30 -7.59 8.55
N LYS A 78 -30.07 -7.44 8.09
CA LYS A 78 -29.81 -7.14 6.70
C LYS A 78 -29.33 -8.44 6.03
N ASP A 79 -30.21 -8.98 5.18
CA ASP A 79 -29.92 -10.04 4.22
C ASP A 79 -29.36 -11.36 4.77
N GLY A 80 -29.92 -11.88 5.87
CA GLY A 80 -29.67 -13.25 6.32
C GLY A 80 -28.30 -13.49 6.99
N LEU A 81 -27.51 -12.45 7.22
CA LEU A 81 -26.12 -12.57 7.73
C LEU A 81 -25.99 -12.63 9.26
N TRP A 82 -27.10 -12.42 10.04
CA TRP A 82 -27.02 -12.30 11.49
C TRP A 82 -28.17 -13.00 12.20
N GLU A 83 -27.89 -13.97 13.05
CA GLU A 83 -28.75 -14.40 14.12
C GLU A 83 -28.05 -14.14 15.46
N GLY A 84 -28.45 -13.10 16.18
CA GLY A 84 -27.91 -12.78 17.50
C GLY A 84 -28.92 -12.12 18.42
N ASP A 85 -28.70 -12.26 19.71
CA ASP A 85 -29.48 -11.67 20.79
C ASP A 85 -29.35 -10.13 20.77
N ASP A 86 -30.42 -9.41 21.06
CA ASP A 86 -30.53 -7.94 21.05
C ASP A 86 -29.58 -7.21 22.04
N SER A 87 -28.87 -7.95 22.89
CA SER A 87 -28.02 -7.42 23.96
C SER A 87 -26.55 -7.28 23.58
N TRP A 88 -26.14 -7.47 22.31
CA TRP A 88 -24.76 -7.78 21.98
C TRP A 88 -23.98 -6.64 21.31
N ASP A 89 -22.90 -6.18 22.00
CA ASP A 89 -21.81 -5.38 21.46
C ASP A 89 -20.63 -6.32 21.17
N GLY A 90 -20.63 -6.98 20.03
CA GLY A 90 -19.62 -7.97 19.73
C GLY A 90 -18.44 -7.42 18.94
N LYS A 91 -17.27 -7.80 19.37
CA LYS A 91 -16.02 -7.64 18.60
C LYS A 91 -15.60 -9.03 18.11
N THR A 92 -15.38 -9.20 16.81
CA THR A 92 -14.69 -10.35 16.29
C THR A 92 -13.21 -10.02 16.19
N VAL A 93 -12.37 -10.77 16.86
CA VAL A 93 -10.92 -10.62 16.78
C VAL A 93 -10.39 -11.64 15.78
N VAL A 94 -9.68 -11.19 14.79
CA VAL A 94 -8.92 -12.05 13.89
C VAL A 94 -7.44 -11.90 14.22
N VAL A 95 -6.81 -13.00 14.59
CA VAL A 95 -5.38 -13.07 14.80
C VAL A 95 -4.74 -13.51 13.50
N THR A 96 -3.76 -12.77 13.00
CA THR A 96 -3.01 -13.16 11.81
C THR A 96 -1.57 -13.48 12.21
N GLU A 97 -1.19 -14.72 12.05
CA GLU A 97 0.21 -15.12 12.13
C GLU A 97 0.90 -14.91 10.79
N LYS A 98 2.12 -14.37 10.84
CA LYS A 98 2.92 -14.08 9.65
C LYS A 98 4.28 -14.76 9.78
N TYR A 99 4.63 -15.54 8.79
CA TYR A 99 5.92 -16.22 8.68
C TYR A 99 6.66 -15.62 7.48
N ASP A 100 7.77 -14.97 7.73
CA ASP A 100 8.55 -14.27 6.71
C ASP A 100 9.92 -14.91 6.52
N ILE A 101 10.35 -15.04 5.28
CA ILE A 101 11.67 -15.50 4.89
C ILE A 101 12.26 -14.58 3.84
N GLU A 102 13.50 -14.17 4.02
CA GLU A 102 14.25 -13.40 3.04
C GLU A 102 15.61 -14.04 2.77
N TYR A 103 15.99 -14.09 1.49
CA TYR A 103 17.34 -14.44 1.08
C TYR A 103 17.92 -13.34 0.21
N GLY A 104 18.90 -12.63 0.73
CA GLY A 104 19.62 -11.55 0.04
C GLY A 104 20.92 -12.03 -0.54
N LEU A 105 21.10 -11.86 -1.85
CA LEU A 105 22.32 -12.13 -2.58
C LEU A 105 23.05 -10.83 -2.84
N THR A 106 24.29 -10.74 -2.35
CA THR A 106 25.24 -9.73 -2.81
C THR A 106 25.86 -10.22 -4.10
N SER A 107 25.45 -9.68 -5.23
CA SER A 107 26.05 -10.05 -6.49
C SER A 107 26.42 -8.79 -7.27
N TRP A 108 27.53 -8.82 -8.01
CA TRP A 108 27.98 -7.82 -8.98
C TRP A 108 28.13 -6.38 -8.45
N ASP A 109 28.93 -5.62 -9.10
CA ASP A 109 29.26 -4.23 -8.80
C ASP A 109 28.01 -3.36 -8.54
N GLY A 110 27.63 -3.20 -7.26
CA GLY A 110 26.53 -2.34 -6.85
C GLY A 110 25.12 -2.91 -6.98
N ALA A 111 24.93 -4.18 -7.30
CA ALA A 111 23.60 -4.80 -7.39
C ALA A 111 23.34 -5.77 -6.22
N TRP A 112 22.10 -5.75 -5.71
CA TRP A 112 21.60 -6.65 -4.66
C TRP A 112 20.30 -7.29 -5.12
N LEU A 113 20.25 -8.61 -5.10
CA LEU A 113 19.05 -9.37 -5.37
C LEU A 113 18.48 -9.90 -4.07
N ASN A 114 17.20 -9.57 -3.76
CA ASN A 114 16.49 -10.09 -2.61
C ASN A 114 15.31 -10.94 -3.07
N LEU A 115 15.18 -12.11 -2.48
CA LEU A 115 14.05 -13.03 -2.63
C LEU A 115 13.31 -13.05 -1.29
N ARG A 116 12.01 -12.76 -1.30
CA ARG A 116 11.19 -12.72 -0.09
C ARG A 116 9.94 -13.55 -0.25
N GLY A 117 9.55 -14.20 0.83
CA GLY A 117 8.29 -14.93 0.93
C GLY A 117 7.64 -14.70 2.27
N THR A 118 6.33 -14.39 2.28
CA THR A 118 5.54 -14.30 3.51
C THR A 118 4.33 -15.21 3.40
N LEU A 119 4.06 -15.97 4.46
CA LEU A 119 2.81 -16.69 4.67
C LEU A 119 2.02 -15.98 5.75
N LEU A 120 0.76 -15.65 5.46
CA LEU A 120 -0.21 -15.11 6.41
C LEU A 120 -1.22 -16.19 6.74
N VAL A 121 -1.37 -16.50 8.02
CA VAL A 121 -2.30 -17.50 8.53
C VAL A 121 -3.32 -16.78 9.42
N PRO A 122 -4.53 -16.49 8.91
CA PRO A 122 -5.57 -15.86 9.71
C PRO A 122 -6.28 -16.92 10.57
N GLU A 123 -6.50 -16.58 11.84
CA GLU A 123 -7.31 -17.36 12.77
C GLU A 123 -8.41 -16.47 13.35
N VAL A 124 -9.63 -16.96 13.34
CA VAL A 124 -10.75 -16.31 14.03
C VAL A 124 -10.74 -16.74 15.49
N ASP A 125 -10.67 -15.79 16.43
CA ASP A 125 -10.78 -16.11 17.85
C ASP A 125 -12.23 -16.44 18.20
N ASP A 126 -12.52 -17.75 18.32
CA ASP A 126 -13.82 -18.30 18.67
C ASP A 126 -14.31 -17.94 20.08
N ASN A 127 -13.45 -17.35 20.92
CA ASN A 127 -13.82 -16.93 22.28
C ASN A 127 -14.64 -15.62 22.28
N ASN A 128 -14.75 -14.93 21.17
CA ASN A 128 -15.53 -13.72 21.01
C ASN A 128 -16.80 -14.01 20.19
N TYR A 129 -17.80 -14.37 20.82
CA TYR A 129 -19.28 -14.46 20.68
C TYR A 129 -19.99 -14.04 19.37
N MET A 130 -19.34 -13.96 18.22
CA MET A 130 -20.05 -13.84 16.96
C MET A 130 -20.22 -15.21 16.29
N LYS A 131 -21.38 -15.85 16.46
CA LYS A 131 -21.83 -16.87 15.52
C LYS A 131 -22.33 -16.13 14.26
N LEU A 132 -21.44 -15.88 13.32
CA LEU A 132 -21.85 -15.67 11.93
C LEU A 132 -22.54 -16.96 11.48
N VAL A 133 -23.73 -16.88 10.93
CA VAL A 133 -24.51 -18.04 10.46
C VAL A 133 -23.72 -18.82 9.41
N ASP A 134 -22.84 -18.12 8.66
CA ASP A 134 -21.79 -18.68 7.83
C ASP A 134 -20.49 -17.93 8.13
N GLN A 135 -19.65 -18.47 9.01
CA GLN A 135 -18.31 -17.90 9.23
C GLN A 135 -17.53 -17.93 7.91
N PRO A 136 -17.09 -16.77 7.40
CA PRO A 136 -16.25 -16.76 6.21
C PRO A 136 -14.98 -17.55 6.52
N LYS A 137 -14.73 -18.58 5.72
CA LYS A 137 -13.47 -19.32 5.81
C LYS A 137 -12.39 -18.48 5.16
N PHE A 138 -11.43 -18.05 5.95
CA PHE A 138 -10.26 -17.35 5.44
C PHE A 138 -9.23 -18.37 4.96
N SER A 139 -8.81 -18.24 3.72
CA SER A 139 -7.62 -18.97 3.24
C SER A 139 -6.35 -18.26 3.69
N ASN A 140 -5.23 -18.98 3.64
CA ASN A 140 -3.95 -18.38 3.89
C ASN A 140 -3.60 -17.36 2.79
N GLY A 141 -3.02 -16.24 3.21
CA GLY A 141 -2.43 -15.27 2.31
C GLY A 141 -0.96 -15.58 2.03
N ASN A 142 -0.50 -15.29 0.81
CA ASN A 142 0.91 -15.47 0.45
C ASN A 142 1.43 -14.24 -0.26
N ILE A 143 2.70 -13.89 0.01
CA ILE A 143 3.45 -12.88 -0.73
C ILE A 143 4.74 -13.52 -1.20
N LEU A 144 5.06 -13.37 -2.49
CA LEU A 144 6.37 -13.67 -3.03
C LEU A 144 6.89 -12.41 -3.72
N ALA A 145 8.11 -11.99 -3.41
CA ALA A 145 8.71 -10.81 -4.00
C ALA A 145 10.15 -11.07 -4.42
N VAL A 146 10.49 -10.54 -5.57
CA VAL A 146 11.87 -10.46 -6.06
C VAL A 146 12.19 -8.99 -6.25
N SER A 147 13.25 -8.50 -5.61
CA SER A 147 13.71 -7.13 -5.80
C SER A 147 15.18 -7.09 -6.18
N LEU A 148 15.48 -6.23 -7.15
CA LEU A 148 16.83 -5.93 -7.61
C LEU A 148 17.13 -4.47 -7.32
N ASP A 149 18.07 -4.24 -6.41
CA ASP A 149 18.63 -2.93 -6.10
C ASP A 149 19.90 -2.70 -6.89
N ASN A 150 19.93 -1.67 -7.73
CA ASN A 150 21.09 -1.28 -8.50
C ASN A 150 21.59 0.09 -8.04
N TYR A 151 22.88 0.17 -7.74
CA TYR A 151 23.56 1.40 -7.35
C TYR A 151 24.61 1.75 -8.42
N TYR A 152 24.45 2.93 -9.01
CA TYR A 152 25.35 3.45 -10.05
C TYR A 152 26.08 4.69 -9.54
N SER A 153 27.13 5.07 -10.20
CA SER A 153 27.84 6.33 -9.90
C SER A 153 26.96 7.57 -10.02
N LEU A 154 25.90 7.50 -10.82
CA LEU A 154 24.96 8.61 -11.06
C LEU A 154 23.66 8.52 -10.27
N GLY A 155 23.42 7.43 -9.55
CA GLY A 155 22.16 7.26 -8.82
C GLY A 155 21.83 5.83 -8.45
N SER A 156 20.55 5.55 -8.19
CA SER A 156 20.06 4.24 -7.80
C SER A 156 18.75 3.90 -8.48
N CYS A 157 18.51 2.60 -8.67
CA CYS A 157 17.25 2.09 -9.21
C CYS A 157 16.87 0.77 -8.51
N LYS A 158 15.64 0.66 -8.06
CA LYS A 158 15.05 -0.58 -7.55
C LYS A 158 13.97 -1.08 -8.51
N THR A 159 14.07 -2.35 -8.88
CA THR A 159 13.05 -3.06 -9.66
C THR A 159 12.46 -4.15 -8.80
N VAL A 160 11.14 -4.26 -8.77
CA VAL A 160 10.41 -5.25 -7.95
C VAL A 160 9.38 -5.95 -8.80
N VAL A 161 9.30 -7.27 -8.65
CA VAL A 161 8.17 -8.09 -9.07
C VAL A 161 7.61 -8.77 -7.84
N GLN A 162 6.31 -8.62 -7.62
CA GLN A 162 5.62 -9.19 -6.47
C GLN A 162 4.40 -9.98 -6.93
N TYR A 163 4.20 -11.15 -6.34
CA TYR A 163 3.01 -11.97 -6.47
C TYR A 163 2.35 -12.12 -5.11
N ILE A 164 1.06 -11.82 -5.04
CA ILE A 164 0.25 -11.93 -3.84
C ILE A 164 -0.91 -12.86 -4.14
N LYS A 165 -1.20 -13.82 -3.26
CA LYS A 165 -2.32 -14.75 -3.41
C LYS A 165 -3.11 -14.84 -2.11
N GLY A 166 -4.43 -14.99 -2.23
CA GLY A 166 -5.37 -15.11 -1.14
C GLY A 166 -6.04 -13.79 -0.77
N PRO A 167 -6.68 -13.71 0.40
CA PRO A 167 -7.48 -12.55 0.78
C PRO A 167 -6.69 -11.24 0.90
N ASN A 168 -5.37 -11.34 1.02
CA ASN A 168 -4.46 -10.21 1.03
C ASN A 168 -4.19 -9.61 -0.38
N ALA A 169 -4.71 -10.21 -1.45
CA ALA A 169 -4.59 -9.67 -2.81
C ALA A 169 -5.66 -8.62 -3.15
N ALA A 170 -6.61 -8.35 -2.24
CA ALA A 170 -7.82 -7.59 -2.52
C ALA A 170 -7.59 -6.10 -2.85
N THR A 171 -6.57 -5.48 -2.27
CA THR A 171 -6.37 -4.03 -2.40
C THR A 171 -5.35 -3.67 -3.48
N PRO A 172 -5.72 -2.81 -4.47
CA PRO A 172 -4.74 -2.10 -5.30
C PRO A 172 -3.81 -1.29 -4.38
N PHE A 173 -2.56 -1.15 -4.74
CA PHE A 173 -1.55 -0.53 -3.88
C PHE A 173 -1.40 -1.21 -2.49
N GLY A 174 -1.94 -2.41 -2.31
CA GLY A 174 -1.71 -3.21 -1.12
C GLY A 174 -0.31 -3.80 -1.14
N ASN A 175 0.36 -3.77 0.00
CA ASN A 175 1.66 -4.44 0.16
C ASN A 175 1.51 -5.94 0.47
N GLY A 176 0.27 -6.45 0.49
CA GLY A 176 -0.05 -7.83 0.79
C GLY A 176 0.08 -8.22 2.27
N SER A 177 0.47 -7.31 3.16
CA SER A 177 0.63 -7.61 4.59
C SER A 177 -0.67 -7.58 5.39
N TRP A 178 -1.76 -7.17 4.76
CA TRP A 178 -3.09 -7.04 5.35
C TRP A 178 -4.09 -7.93 4.63
N ILE A 179 -5.02 -8.51 5.39
CA ILE A 179 -6.17 -9.24 4.85
C ILE A 179 -7.39 -8.33 4.92
N ASP A 180 -8.10 -8.19 3.80
CA ASP A 180 -9.35 -7.43 3.77
C ASP A 180 -10.52 -8.27 4.29
N TYR A 181 -10.62 -8.36 5.61
CA TYR A 181 -11.70 -9.08 6.28
C TYR A 181 -13.08 -8.50 6.01
N TRP A 182 -13.17 -7.17 5.82
CA TRP A 182 -14.44 -6.50 5.58
C TRP A 182 -15.08 -6.93 4.26
N SER A 183 -14.29 -7.05 3.23
CA SER A 183 -14.78 -7.53 1.93
C SER A 183 -15.30 -8.96 2.04
N LEU A 184 -14.60 -9.84 2.76
CA LEU A 184 -15.04 -11.21 2.98
C LEU A 184 -16.34 -11.30 3.76
N VAL A 185 -16.49 -10.53 4.83
CA VAL A 185 -17.72 -10.48 5.65
C VAL A 185 -18.90 -9.94 4.85
N LYS A 186 -18.67 -9.05 3.90
CA LYS A 186 -19.71 -8.48 3.01
C LYS A 186 -20.03 -9.37 1.80
N GLY A 187 -19.56 -10.61 1.76
CA GLY A 187 -19.84 -11.55 0.66
C GLY A 187 -18.87 -11.43 -0.52
N ASN A 188 -17.84 -10.61 -0.42
CA ASN A 188 -16.77 -10.56 -1.40
C ASN A 188 -15.73 -11.63 -1.05
N ASN A 189 -15.68 -12.72 -1.79
CA ASN A 189 -14.70 -13.77 -1.58
C ASN A 189 -13.41 -13.47 -2.35
N SER A 190 -12.33 -13.25 -1.62
CA SER A 190 -10.99 -13.04 -2.18
C SER A 190 -10.01 -14.17 -1.86
N ASN A 191 -10.51 -15.32 -1.37
CA ASN A 191 -9.67 -16.45 -0.98
C ASN A 191 -8.82 -16.99 -2.13
N ASP A 192 -9.33 -16.97 -3.36
CA ASP A 192 -8.64 -17.40 -4.57
C ASP A 192 -8.06 -16.25 -5.38
N ALA A 193 -8.19 -15.03 -4.88
CA ALA A 193 -7.66 -13.85 -5.54
C ALA A 193 -6.14 -13.91 -5.65
N HIS A 194 -5.62 -13.35 -6.72
CA HIS A 194 -4.20 -13.21 -6.94
C HIS A 194 -3.88 -11.89 -7.62
N ARG A 195 -2.73 -11.33 -7.28
CA ARG A 195 -2.25 -10.05 -7.76
C ARG A 195 -0.79 -10.14 -8.17
N TRP A 196 -0.49 -9.59 -9.33
CA TRP A 196 0.86 -9.29 -9.77
C TRP A 196 1.13 -7.80 -9.65
N GLN A 197 2.30 -7.45 -9.16
CA GLN A 197 2.75 -6.08 -9.08
C GLN A 197 4.17 -5.96 -9.66
N PHE A 198 4.38 -4.92 -10.44
CA PHE A 198 5.67 -4.51 -10.95
C PHE A 198 5.94 -3.07 -10.53
N LEU A 199 7.12 -2.85 -9.98
CA LEU A 199 7.59 -1.52 -9.60
C LEU A 199 8.98 -1.29 -10.16
N ASN A 200 9.22 -0.06 -10.60
CA ASN A 200 10.56 0.43 -10.89
C ASN A 200 10.65 1.87 -10.42
N TYR A 201 11.58 2.15 -9.52
CA TYR A 201 11.76 3.50 -8.98
C TYR A 201 13.21 3.75 -8.62
N GLY A 202 13.59 5.03 -8.67
CA GLY A 202 14.96 5.41 -8.39
C GLY A 202 15.21 6.88 -8.67
N ASP A 203 16.48 7.23 -8.64
CA ASP A 203 16.97 8.57 -8.90
C ASP A 203 18.26 8.56 -9.71
N MET A 204 18.49 9.63 -10.45
CA MET A 204 19.72 9.88 -11.16
C MET A 204 20.12 11.36 -11.05
N LYS A 205 21.43 11.62 -11.00
CA LYS A 205 21.99 12.97 -10.96
C LYS A 205 23.18 13.10 -11.92
N ILE A 206 23.15 14.14 -12.74
CA ILE A 206 24.22 14.48 -13.69
C ILE A 206 24.52 15.97 -13.53
N GLY A 207 25.63 16.31 -12.88
CA GLY A 207 25.96 17.69 -12.55
C GLY A 207 24.90 18.33 -11.64
N ASP A 208 24.34 19.47 -12.08
CA ASP A 208 23.27 20.18 -11.37
C ASP A 208 21.86 19.71 -11.73
N PHE A 209 21.73 18.85 -12.72
CA PHE A 209 20.46 18.23 -13.11
C PHE A 209 20.29 16.87 -12.44
N GLY A 210 19.10 16.58 -12.00
CA GLY A 210 18.74 15.25 -11.56
C GLY A 210 17.25 14.98 -11.76
N PHE A 211 16.86 13.72 -11.62
CA PHE A 211 15.46 13.33 -11.58
C PHE A 211 15.26 12.10 -10.71
N ALA A 212 14.07 12.01 -10.14
CA ALA A 212 13.55 10.80 -9.53
C ALA A 212 12.39 10.29 -10.38
N HIS A 213 12.17 8.98 -10.41
CA HIS A 213 11.06 8.35 -11.12
C HIS A 213 10.42 7.25 -10.31
N SER A 214 9.17 6.99 -10.61
CA SER A 214 8.42 5.85 -10.11
C SER A 214 7.48 5.34 -11.19
N LEU A 215 7.51 4.04 -11.44
CA LEU A 215 6.59 3.32 -12.29
C LEU A 215 5.98 2.19 -11.46
N TYR A 216 4.67 2.07 -11.52
CA TYR A 216 3.90 1.02 -10.88
C TYR A 216 2.88 0.43 -11.85
N TYR A 217 2.81 -0.89 -11.87
CA TYR A 217 1.77 -1.62 -12.60
C TYR A 217 1.26 -2.77 -11.74
N THR A 218 -0.05 -2.95 -11.70
CA THR A 218 -0.67 -4.08 -11.01
C THR A 218 -1.84 -4.64 -11.79
N VAL A 219 -2.06 -5.93 -11.62
CA VAL A 219 -3.23 -6.63 -12.12
C VAL A 219 -3.65 -7.68 -11.11
N ALA A 220 -4.94 -7.74 -10.80
CA ALA A 220 -5.52 -8.73 -9.91
C ALA A 220 -6.76 -9.34 -10.51
N SER A 221 -7.01 -10.61 -10.18
CA SER A 221 -8.19 -11.37 -10.57
C SER A 221 -8.45 -12.51 -9.59
N GLY A 222 -9.54 -13.27 -9.83
CA GLY A 222 -9.93 -14.37 -8.96
C GLY A 222 -10.74 -13.90 -7.74
N PHE A 223 -11.34 -12.74 -7.82
CA PHE A 223 -12.32 -12.29 -6.84
C PHE A 223 -13.68 -12.88 -7.18
N GLU A 224 -14.39 -13.34 -6.16
CA GLU A 224 -15.74 -13.86 -6.27
C GLU A 224 -16.67 -13.06 -5.33
N GLY A 225 -17.96 -13.02 -5.61
CA GLY A 225 -18.90 -12.34 -4.76
C GLY A 225 -20.21 -12.00 -5.47
N TRP A 226 -20.93 -11.02 -4.94
CA TRP A 226 -22.20 -10.56 -5.50
C TRP A 226 -21.99 -9.85 -6.85
N GLU A 227 -23.07 -9.65 -7.60
CA GLU A 227 -23.04 -8.97 -8.91
C GLU A 227 -22.33 -7.59 -8.87
N THR A 228 -22.47 -6.86 -7.76
CA THR A 228 -21.80 -5.57 -7.54
C THR A 228 -20.38 -5.68 -6.99
N SER A 229 -19.88 -6.90 -6.78
CA SER A 229 -18.54 -7.16 -6.29
C SER A 229 -17.52 -7.08 -7.40
N LYS A 230 -16.29 -6.73 -7.04
CA LYS A 230 -15.16 -6.72 -7.96
C LYS A 230 -14.86 -8.13 -8.47
N GLU A 231 -14.62 -8.25 -9.78
CA GLU A 231 -14.10 -9.45 -10.46
C GLU A 231 -12.59 -9.37 -10.65
N SER A 232 -12.13 -8.21 -11.13
CA SER A 232 -10.72 -7.97 -11.37
C SER A 232 -10.39 -6.48 -11.33
N ASP A 233 -9.12 -6.15 -11.12
CA ASP A 233 -8.61 -4.79 -11.25
C ASP A 233 -7.24 -4.76 -11.91
N LYS A 234 -6.93 -3.62 -12.52
CA LYS A 234 -5.60 -3.28 -13.00
C LYS A 234 -5.35 -1.79 -12.78
N ALA A 235 -4.13 -1.44 -12.41
CA ALA A 235 -3.73 -0.06 -12.27
C ALA A 235 -2.32 0.16 -12.83
N PHE A 236 -2.09 1.34 -13.36
CA PHE A 236 -0.79 1.82 -13.81
C PHE A 236 -0.57 3.23 -13.29
N SER A 237 0.63 3.52 -12.82
CA SER A 237 1.05 4.86 -12.43
C SER A 237 2.49 5.10 -12.86
N PHE A 238 2.74 6.29 -13.38
CA PHE A 238 4.07 6.75 -13.71
C PHE A 238 4.24 8.18 -13.21
N VAL A 239 5.34 8.43 -12.50
CA VAL A 239 5.71 9.76 -11.99
C VAL A 239 7.18 9.99 -12.28
N VAL A 240 7.50 11.18 -12.76
CA VAL A 240 8.89 11.65 -12.89
C VAL A 240 9.01 13.04 -12.28
N ARG A 241 10.08 13.25 -11.53
CA ARG A 241 10.37 14.52 -10.84
C ARG A 241 11.78 14.99 -11.22
N PRO A 242 11.95 15.67 -12.36
CA PRO A 242 13.20 16.34 -12.70
C PRO A 242 13.41 17.56 -11.81
N TYR A 243 14.68 17.86 -11.51
CA TYR A 243 15.08 19.06 -10.81
C TYR A 243 16.38 19.64 -11.38
N TYR A 244 16.55 20.95 -11.21
CA TYR A 244 17.77 21.65 -11.53
C TYR A 244 18.21 22.48 -10.32
N LYS A 245 19.44 22.24 -9.85
CA LYS A 245 20.07 22.98 -8.77
C LYS A 245 20.44 24.38 -9.25
N LEU A 246 19.93 25.41 -8.56
CA LEU A 246 20.24 26.81 -8.84
C LEU A 246 21.39 27.31 -7.96
N THR A 247 21.34 26.93 -6.68
CA THR A 247 22.34 27.24 -5.66
C THR A 247 22.52 26.02 -4.74
N ASP A 248 23.41 26.08 -3.77
CA ASP A 248 23.57 24.98 -2.81
C ASP A 248 22.32 24.71 -1.99
N ILE A 249 21.45 25.73 -1.82
CA ILE A 249 20.26 25.63 -0.99
C ILE A 249 18.95 25.79 -1.79
N SER A 250 19.00 25.98 -3.12
CA SER A 250 17.80 26.19 -3.91
C SER A 250 17.82 25.41 -5.23
N LYS A 251 16.64 24.91 -5.63
CA LYS A 251 16.41 24.22 -6.89
C LYS A 251 15.02 24.55 -7.46
N ILE A 252 14.88 24.39 -8.76
CA ILE A 252 13.58 24.28 -9.42
C ILE A 252 13.30 22.80 -9.63
N THR A 253 12.08 22.36 -9.34
CA THR A 253 11.65 21.01 -9.62
C THR A 253 10.31 21.03 -10.35
N ALA A 254 10.16 20.11 -11.30
CA ALA A 254 8.86 19.78 -11.87
C ALA A 254 8.47 18.37 -11.42
N GLU A 255 7.19 18.06 -11.40
CA GLU A 255 6.68 16.71 -11.23
C GLU A 255 5.60 16.46 -12.24
N LEU A 256 5.75 15.40 -13.01
CA LEU A 256 4.78 14.97 -14.00
C LEU A 256 4.31 13.55 -13.60
N GLY A 257 3.01 13.40 -13.46
CA GLY A 257 2.39 12.13 -13.08
C GLY A 257 1.23 11.78 -13.98
N PHE A 258 1.06 10.48 -14.21
CA PHE A 258 -0.07 9.89 -14.91
C PHE A 258 -0.49 8.62 -14.20
N PHE A 259 -1.79 8.39 -14.08
CA PHE A 259 -2.32 7.13 -13.62
C PHE A 259 -3.54 6.69 -14.44
N THR A 260 -3.78 5.38 -14.46
CA THR A 260 -5.01 4.78 -14.93
C THR A 260 -5.36 3.57 -14.10
N GLU A 261 -6.63 3.40 -13.81
CA GLU A 261 -7.17 2.25 -13.10
C GLU A 261 -8.42 1.74 -13.79
N THR A 262 -8.58 0.42 -13.86
CA THR A 262 -9.77 -0.23 -14.39
C THR A 262 -10.21 -1.27 -13.39
N THR A 263 -11.46 -1.18 -12.92
CA THR A 263 -12.11 -2.20 -12.11
C THR A 263 -13.24 -2.83 -12.92
N LYS A 264 -13.28 -4.15 -12.97
CA LYS A 264 -14.40 -4.93 -13.53
C LYS A 264 -15.18 -5.56 -12.40
N TYR A 265 -16.49 -5.59 -12.56
CA TYR A 265 -17.45 -6.14 -11.61
C TYR A 265 -18.06 -7.44 -12.10
N GLN A 266 -18.59 -8.26 -11.19
CA GLN A 266 -19.20 -9.57 -11.48
C GLN A 266 -20.41 -9.46 -12.44
N ASN A 267 -21.12 -8.32 -12.44
CA ASN A 267 -22.23 -8.02 -13.35
C ASN A 267 -21.78 -7.66 -14.78
N GLY A 268 -20.45 -7.65 -15.06
CA GLY A 268 -19.89 -7.28 -16.35
C GLY A 268 -19.67 -5.78 -16.55
N GLU A 269 -20.08 -4.94 -15.61
CA GLU A 269 -19.77 -3.51 -15.65
C GLU A 269 -18.28 -3.26 -15.43
N SER A 270 -17.79 -2.11 -15.87
CA SER A 270 -16.42 -1.68 -15.61
C SER A 270 -16.34 -0.18 -15.36
N GLU A 271 -15.48 0.17 -14.42
CA GLU A 271 -15.10 1.56 -14.13
C GLU A 271 -13.67 1.80 -14.59
N ASN A 272 -13.45 2.95 -15.23
CA ASN A 272 -12.14 3.36 -15.70
C ASN A 272 -11.83 4.76 -15.17
N TYR A 273 -10.77 4.85 -14.39
CA TYR A 273 -10.25 6.09 -13.85
C TYR A 273 -8.89 6.41 -14.48
N GLN A 274 -8.67 7.67 -14.80
CA GLN A 274 -7.38 8.15 -15.26
C GLN A 274 -7.17 9.58 -14.83
N GLY A 275 -5.92 9.94 -14.60
CA GLY A 275 -5.58 11.31 -14.24
C GLY A 275 -4.15 11.67 -14.57
N GLN A 276 -3.91 12.97 -14.58
CA GLN A 276 -2.63 13.59 -14.87
C GLN A 276 -2.35 14.68 -13.84
N LYS A 277 -1.08 14.79 -13.45
CA LYS A 277 -0.59 15.84 -12.57
C LYS A 277 0.63 16.50 -13.20
N ALA A 278 0.65 17.83 -13.18
CA ALA A 278 1.84 18.61 -13.51
C ALA A 278 2.07 19.63 -12.41
N THR A 279 3.23 19.59 -11.76
CA THR A 279 3.63 20.53 -10.71
C THR A 279 4.94 21.21 -11.11
N LEU A 280 5.02 22.50 -10.85
CA LEU A 280 6.26 23.27 -10.89
C LEU A 280 6.48 23.87 -9.50
N ALA A 281 7.70 23.75 -8.96
CA ALA A 281 8.01 24.26 -7.64
C ALA A 281 9.40 24.91 -7.58
N TYR A 282 9.49 25.97 -6.81
CA TYR A 282 10.75 26.50 -6.27
C TYR A 282 10.95 25.92 -4.87
N VAL A 283 12.15 25.36 -4.64
CA VAL A 283 12.43 24.56 -3.47
C VAL A 283 13.69 25.09 -2.75
N LEU A 284 13.57 25.20 -1.43
CA LEU A 284 14.69 25.49 -0.53
C LEU A 284 14.96 24.24 0.32
N SER A 285 16.23 23.80 0.37
CA SER A 285 16.69 22.67 1.20
C SER A 285 18.18 22.82 1.53
N PRO A 286 18.70 22.19 2.60
CA PRO A 286 20.11 22.28 2.99
C PRO A 286 21.09 21.77 1.92
N ASP A 287 20.67 20.83 1.08
CA ASP A 287 21.41 20.33 -0.07
C ASP A 287 20.47 20.23 -1.28
N ALA A 288 20.42 21.28 -2.08
CA ALA A 288 19.55 21.34 -3.25
C ALA A 288 19.93 20.34 -4.35
N GLY A 289 21.18 19.85 -4.35
CA GLY A 289 21.65 18.82 -5.26
C GLY A 289 21.18 17.40 -4.92
N ASN A 290 20.52 17.22 -3.78
CA ASN A 290 19.95 15.95 -3.33
C ASN A 290 18.43 16.08 -3.22
N TRP A 291 17.68 15.30 -4.00
CA TRP A 291 16.22 15.35 -3.98
C TRP A 291 15.61 14.83 -2.65
N LYS A 292 16.37 14.03 -1.88
CA LYS A 292 15.99 13.52 -0.56
C LYS A 292 16.35 14.45 0.60
N SER A 293 17.06 15.57 0.34
CA SER A 293 17.49 16.51 1.38
C SER A 293 16.28 17.12 2.12
N ARG A 294 16.33 17.09 3.45
CA ARG A 294 15.30 17.69 4.34
C ARG A 294 15.98 18.47 5.47
N PRO A 295 15.33 19.49 6.05
CA PRO A 295 13.98 19.98 5.72
C PRO A 295 13.91 20.60 4.33
N GLU A 296 12.72 20.55 3.71
CA GLU A 296 12.48 21.13 2.39
C GLU A 296 11.26 22.05 2.44
N LEU A 297 11.41 23.30 1.99
CA LEU A 297 10.32 24.26 1.82
C LEU A 297 10.06 24.42 0.34
N ARG A 298 8.82 24.15 -0.10
CA ARG A 298 8.36 24.23 -1.48
C ARG A 298 7.33 25.33 -1.64
N PHE A 299 7.49 26.13 -2.70
CA PHE A 299 6.43 27.00 -3.23
C PHE A 299 6.06 26.45 -4.60
N TYR A 300 4.79 26.06 -4.79
CA TYR A 300 4.39 25.30 -5.98
C TYR A 300 3.09 25.76 -6.61
N VAL A 301 2.96 25.44 -7.89
CA VAL A 301 1.71 25.42 -8.63
C VAL A 301 1.53 24.01 -9.19
N THR A 302 0.33 23.45 -8.99
CA THR A 302 -0.04 22.12 -9.49
C THR A 302 -1.28 22.22 -10.34
N TYR A 303 -1.23 21.62 -11.51
CA TYR A 303 -2.38 21.31 -12.35
C TYR A 303 -2.74 19.84 -12.18
N LEU A 304 -4.00 19.56 -11.91
CA LEU A 304 -4.56 18.21 -11.82
C LEU A 304 -5.68 18.07 -12.84
N HIS A 305 -5.70 16.94 -13.53
CA HIS A 305 -6.82 16.51 -14.36
C HIS A 305 -7.15 15.06 -14.03
N SER A 306 -8.43 14.76 -13.81
CA SER A 306 -8.90 13.40 -13.57
C SER A 306 -10.35 13.25 -14.00
N ASN A 307 -10.69 12.10 -14.58
CA ASN A 307 -12.08 11.71 -14.79
C ASN A 307 -12.71 11.09 -13.53
N ASP A 308 -11.90 10.79 -12.51
CA ASP A 308 -12.36 10.48 -11.16
C ASP A 308 -12.62 11.79 -10.42
N THR A 309 -13.86 12.24 -10.45
CA THR A 309 -14.28 13.48 -9.81
C THR A 309 -14.25 13.40 -8.28
N GLN A 310 -14.22 12.21 -7.69
CA GLN A 310 -14.06 12.02 -6.24
C GLN A 310 -12.62 12.28 -5.80
N ALA A 311 -11.64 11.99 -6.65
CA ALA A 311 -10.22 12.25 -6.34
C ALA A 311 -9.87 13.74 -6.25
N LEU A 312 -10.68 14.64 -6.83
CA LEU A 312 -10.46 16.07 -6.85
C LEU A 312 -11.26 16.84 -5.79
N VAL A 313 -12.17 16.19 -5.09
CA VAL A 313 -13.03 16.81 -4.07
C VAL A 313 -12.95 16.00 -2.79
N GLU A 314 -12.53 16.62 -1.69
CA GLU A 314 -12.48 16.01 -0.35
C GLU A 314 -13.86 15.67 0.24
N SER A 315 -14.86 15.35 -0.56
CA SER A 315 -16.21 15.06 -0.06
C SER A 315 -16.72 13.71 -0.55
N PRO A 316 -17.08 12.78 0.38
CA PRO A 316 -17.48 11.42 0.06
C PRO A 316 -18.98 11.29 -0.30
N SER A 317 -19.60 12.25 -0.95
CA SER A 317 -21.02 12.09 -1.31
C SER A 317 -21.14 11.37 -2.66
N GLN A 318 -21.87 10.26 -2.64
CA GLN A 318 -22.16 9.40 -3.80
C GLN A 318 -22.94 10.07 -4.94
N ASP A 319 -23.38 11.31 -4.77
CA ASP A 319 -24.08 12.06 -5.80
C ASP A 319 -23.15 13.05 -6.50
N LYS A 320 -23.14 13.00 -7.81
CA LYS A 320 -22.36 13.87 -8.72
C LYS A 320 -22.61 15.38 -8.56
N LYS A 321 -23.30 15.78 -7.51
CA LYS A 321 -23.56 17.17 -7.16
C LYS A 321 -23.43 17.36 -5.66
N VAL A 322 -22.40 18.08 -5.23
CA VAL A 322 -22.26 18.51 -3.84
C VAL A 322 -23.15 19.74 -3.64
N VAL A 323 -24.21 19.61 -2.87
CA VAL A 323 -25.03 20.74 -2.42
C VAL A 323 -24.47 21.19 -1.07
N MET A 324 -23.94 22.40 -1.02
CA MET A 324 -23.48 23.01 0.21
C MET A 324 -24.67 23.46 1.08
N ASN A 325 -24.42 23.65 2.38
CA ASN A 325 -25.47 24.10 3.33
C ASN A 325 -26.12 25.46 2.97
N ASP A 326 -25.52 26.22 2.08
CA ASP A 326 -26.03 27.47 1.56
C ASP A 326 -26.87 27.31 0.27
N GLY A 327 -27.08 26.07 -0.18
CA GLY A 327 -27.81 25.75 -1.41
C GLY A 327 -27.00 25.84 -2.68
N THR A 328 -25.70 26.19 -2.61
CA THR A 328 -24.82 26.21 -3.78
C THR A 328 -24.51 24.78 -4.24
N THR A 329 -24.68 24.53 -5.54
CA THR A 329 -24.37 23.22 -6.14
C THR A 329 -23.02 23.30 -6.83
N TYR A 330 -22.06 22.50 -6.39
CA TYR A 330 -20.79 22.34 -7.08
C TYR A 330 -20.89 21.17 -8.07
N ALA A 331 -20.62 21.46 -9.35
CA ALA A 331 -20.36 20.40 -10.31
C ALA A 331 -18.92 19.89 -10.10
N PRO A 332 -18.70 18.55 -10.09
CA PRO A 332 -17.35 18.01 -10.07
C PRO A 332 -16.55 18.60 -11.25
N ARG A 333 -15.34 19.05 -10.98
CA ARG A 333 -14.46 19.61 -12.00
C ARG A 333 -13.44 18.56 -12.39
N ASP A 334 -13.31 18.31 -13.69
CA ASP A 334 -12.27 17.42 -14.23
C ASP A 334 -10.86 18.01 -14.12
N ASN A 335 -10.76 19.30 -13.78
CA ASN A 335 -9.50 20.03 -13.73
C ASN A 335 -9.43 20.91 -12.48
N GLN A 336 -8.24 20.95 -11.88
CA GLN A 336 -7.95 21.80 -10.73
C GLN A 336 -6.56 22.43 -10.84
N VAL A 337 -6.44 23.70 -10.43
CA VAL A 337 -5.15 24.38 -10.25
C VAL A 337 -5.00 24.75 -8.79
N ILE A 338 -3.89 24.30 -8.19
CA ILE A 338 -3.60 24.49 -6.76
C ILE A 338 -2.29 25.29 -6.65
N PHE A 339 -2.30 26.33 -5.82
CA PHE A 339 -1.10 27.04 -5.40
C PHE A 339 -0.86 26.78 -3.93
N GLY A 340 0.39 26.57 -3.53
CA GLY A 340 0.68 26.30 -2.15
C GLY A 340 2.13 26.48 -1.73
N ALA A 341 2.31 26.44 -0.41
CA ALA A 341 3.61 26.28 0.23
C ALA A 341 3.54 25.07 1.12
N GLN A 342 4.59 24.25 1.11
CA GLN A 342 4.71 23.03 1.89
C GLN A 342 6.07 22.98 2.56
N LEU A 343 6.08 22.68 3.86
CA LEU A 343 7.28 22.32 4.60
C LEU A 343 7.27 20.82 4.87
N GLU A 344 8.34 20.16 4.50
CA GLU A 344 8.54 18.73 4.75
C GLU A 344 9.83 18.51 5.54
N ALA A 345 9.74 17.79 6.65
CA ALA A 345 10.87 17.42 7.48
C ALA A 345 10.67 15.99 8.01
N TRP A 346 11.76 15.25 8.11
CA TRP A 346 11.82 13.99 8.83
C TRP A 346 13.10 13.93 9.65
N TRP A 347 13.07 13.24 10.76
CA TRP A 347 14.15 13.04 11.71
C TRP A 347 14.18 11.59 12.22
#